data_bf06e7f1b7f1a45da462ac2493d1864b
#
_entry.id   bf06e7f1b7f1a45da462ac2493d1864b
#
_cell.length_a   1.000
_cell.length_b   1.000
_cell.length_c   1.000
_cell.angle_alpha   90.00
_cell.angle_beta   90.00
_cell.angle_gamma   90.00
#
_symmetry.space_group_name_H-M   'P 1'
#
loop_
_entity.id
_entity.type
_entity.pdbx_description
1 polymer ?
#
loop_
_entity_poly.entity_id
_entity_poly.type
_entity_poly.pdbx_seq_one_letter_code
_entity_poly.pdbx_strand_id
1 'polypeptide(L)'
;MIFEFKEILKKFAFKYTNLGRPSYPYNIEPAQLSKLISLLDELDGIDGNFAEIGVARGQTTYFLSTHIESSNYIFNNKNFKYYAIDTFSSFVQDDINYEINKRGKTLRELKGFNYNSYEKWKENFKTFDFVKPIKSDCSIFDYERIAPLKLVFIDVDLYLPTKKALNKIYNNVVKGGYILIDDVHDNRNYDGAFQAYIEFCSEKGLKPLFVGNKCGIIKKE
;
A
#
# COMPACT_ATOMS: atom_id res chain seq x y z
N MET A 1 17.91 11.19 -36.27
CA MET A 1 17.39 9.93 -36.85
C MET A 1 16.61 9.05 -35.83
N ILE A 2 17.22 8.56 -34.74
CA ILE A 2 16.50 7.72 -33.74
C ILE A 2 15.37 8.48 -33.03
N PHE A 3 15.59 9.73 -32.69
CA PHE A 3 14.60 10.59 -32.05
C PHE A 3 13.39 10.85 -32.95
N GLU A 4 13.64 11.21 -34.20
CA GLU A 4 12.58 11.45 -35.20
C GLU A 4 11.74 10.20 -35.47
N PHE A 5 12.38 9.03 -35.53
CA PHE A 5 11.68 7.77 -35.71
C PHE A 5 10.74 7.46 -34.51
N LYS A 6 11.19 7.70 -33.26
CA LYS A 6 10.36 7.56 -32.07
C LYS A 6 9.14 8.48 -32.10
N GLU A 7 9.30 9.73 -32.54
CA GLU A 7 8.18 10.68 -32.64
C GLU A 7 7.17 10.29 -33.74
N ILE A 8 7.65 9.75 -34.86
CA ILE A 8 6.77 9.21 -35.90
C ILE A 8 5.95 8.03 -35.36
N LEU A 9 6.58 7.10 -34.62
CA LEU A 9 5.90 5.96 -34.00
C LEU A 9 4.86 6.41 -32.97
N LYS A 10 5.19 7.36 -32.09
CA LYS A 10 4.26 7.93 -31.12
C LYS A 10 3.06 8.58 -31.83
N LYS A 11 3.32 9.38 -32.88
CA LYS A 11 2.27 10.01 -33.68
C LYS A 11 1.34 8.99 -34.33
N PHE A 12 1.89 7.91 -34.86
CA PHE A 12 1.12 6.82 -35.45
C PHE A 12 0.28 6.10 -34.39
N ALA A 13 0.93 5.71 -33.28
CA ALA A 13 0.25 5.04 -32.17
C ALA A 13 -0.91 5.87 -31.62
N PHE A 14 -0.69 7.18 -31.41
CA PHE A 14 -1.72 8.09 -30.90
C PHE A 14 -2.90 8.27 -31.85
N LYS A 15 -2.62 8.40 -33.17
CA LYS A 15 -3.67 8.71 -34.18
C LYS A 15 -4.45 7.50 -34.68
N TYR A 16 -3.81 6.33 -34.74
CA TYR A 16 -4.34 5.19 -35.48
C TYR A 16 -4.49 3.92 -34.66
N THR A 17 -4.12 3.95 -33.39
CA THR A 17 -4.25 2.80 -32.47
C THR A 17 -4.76 3.23 -31.10
N ASN A 18 -5.17 2.25 -30.27
CA ASN A 18 -5.52 2.50 -28.87
C ASN A 18 -4.29 2.61 -27.94
N LEU A 19 -3.07 2.42 -28.45
CA LEU A 19 -1.83 2.49 -27.65
C LEU A 19 -1.54 3.89 -27.08
N GLY A 20 -2.03 4.94 -27.75
CA GLY A 20 -1.92 6.32 -27.28
C GLY A 20 -3.04 6.75 -26.31
N ARG A 21 -3.99 5.88 -26.03
CA ARG A 21 -5.11 6.22 -25.14
C ARG A 21 -4.63 6.32 -23.69
N PRO A 22 -4.89 7.42 -22.98
CA PRO A 22 -4.59 7.51 -21.55
C PRO A 22 -5.32 6.43 -20.77
N SER A 23 -4.61 5.82 -19.82
CA SER A 23 -5.19 4.86 -18.88
C SER A 23 -4.69 5.18 -17.47
N TYR A 24 -5.51 4.87 -16.49
CA TYR A 24 -5.12 4.97 -15.10
C TYR A 24 -4.34 3.71 -14.71
N PRO A 25 -3.04 3.82 -14.35
CA PRO A 25 -2.17 2.65 -14.22
C PRO A 25 -2.15 2.02 -12.83
N TYR A 26 -2.85 2.62 -11.86
CA TYR A 26 -2.80 2.18 -10.46
C TYR A 26 -3.98 1.28 -10.12
N ASN A 27 -3.79 0.36 -9.16
CA ASN A 27 -4.85 -0.50 -8.63
C ASN A 27 -5.64 0.15 -7.48
N ILE A 28 -5.09 1.22 -6.88
CA ILE A 28 -5.77 2.02 -5.86
C ILE A 28 -6.43 3.25 -6.48
N GLU A 29 -7.49 3.76 -5.85
CA GLU A 29 -8.26 4.88 -6.39
C GLU A 29 -7.48 6.21 -6.36
N PRO A 30 -7.74 7.16 -7.28
CA PRO A 30 -7.15 8.49 -7.23
C PRO A 30 -7.37 9.20 -5.89
N ALA A 31 -8.52 9.00 -5.25
CA ALA A 31 -8.82 9.56 -3.93
C ALA A 31 -7.85 9.05 -2.84
N GLN A 32 -7.48 7.76 -2.89
CA GLN A 32 -6.53 7.16 -1.97
C GLN A 32 -5.11 7.72 -2.18
N LEU A 33 -4.63 7.77 -3.43
CA LEU A 33 -3.32 8.36 -3.75
C LEU A 33 -3.24 9.82 -3.32
N SER A 34 -4.28 10.60 -3.62
CA SER A 34 -4.37 12.01 -3.21
C SER A 34 -4.35 12.15 -1.69
N LYS A 35 -5.08 11.29 -0.97
CA LYS A 35 -5.10 11.32 0.50
C LYS A 35 -3.74 10.93 1.09
N LEU A 36 -3.07 9.92 0.56
CA LEU A 36 -1.73 9.52 1.01
C LEU A 36 -0.72 10.66 0.86
N ILE A 37 -0.71 11.37 -0.29
CA ILE A 37 0.13 12.56 -0.48
C ILE A 37 -0.22 13.65 0.53
N SER A 38 -1.51 14.00 0.65
CA SER A 38 -1.97 15.04 1.59
C SER A 38 -1.56 14.73 3.03
N LEU A 39 -1.57 13.45 3.42
CA LEU A 39 -1.14 13.05 4.76
C LEU A 39 0.38 13.06 4.92
N LEU A 40 1.14 12.73 3.89
CA LEU A 40 2.61 12.90 3.93
C LEU A 40 2.96 14.37 4.18
N ASP A 41 2.29 15.29 3.46
CA ASP A 41 2.52 16.73 3.60
C ASP A 41 2.01 17.26 4.97
N GLU A 42 0.86 16.78 5.46
CA GLU A 42 0.31 17.13 6.79
C GLU A 42 1.24 16.69 7.93
N LEU A 43 1.90 15.54 7.74
CA LEU A 43 2.81 14.93 8.74
C LEU A 43 4.27 15.37 8.53
N ASP A 44 4.55 16.34 7.65
CA ASP A 44 5.88 16.89 7.50
C ASP A 44 6.38 17.52 8.82
N GLY A 45 7.61 17.21 9.19
CA GLY A 45 8.19 17.65 10.48
C GLY A 45 7.73 16.84 11.71
N ILE A 46 6.77 15.92 11.60
CA ILE A 46 6.46 14.96 12.66
C ILE A 46 7.47 13.82 12.61
N ASP A 47 8.08 13.49 13.73
CA ASP A 47 9.01 12.34 13.79
C ASP A 47 8.27 11.02 13.59
N GLY A 48 8.85 10.16 12.78
CA GLY A 48 8.29 8.85 12.47
C GLY A 48 8.45 8.45 11.00
N ASN A 49 8.25 7.17 10.77
CA ASN A 49 8.43 6.50 9.50
C ASN A 49 7.10 6.26 8.79
N PHE A 50 7.15 5.92 7.50
CA PHE A 50 6.03 5.37 6.77
C PHE A 50 6.21 3.85 6.60
N ALA A 51 5.13 3.09 6.76
CA ALA A 51 5.08 1.66 6.45
C ALA A 51 3.97 1.37 5.43
N GLU A 52 4.33 0.79 4.29
CA GLU A 52 3.42 0.19 3.33
C GLU A 52 3.48 -1.33 3.51
N ILE A 53 2.32 -1.95 3.74
CA ILE A 53 2.17 -3.38 4.02
C ILE A 53 1.35 -4.00 2.90
N GLY A 54 1.98 -4.87 2.11
CA GLY A 54 1.48 -5.29 0.82
C GLY A 54 1.88 -4.28 -0.25
N VAL A 55 2.96 -4.55 -0.98
CA VAL A 55 3.50 -3.61 -1.98
C VAL A 55 3.36 -4.14 -3.40
N ALA A 56 3.05 -5.43 -3.57
CA ALA A 56 2.98 -6.08 -4.88
C ALA A 56 4.19 -5.69 -5.75
N ARG A 57 3.99 -5.14 -6.95
CA ARG A 57 5.10 -4.67 -7.80
C ARG A 57 5.60 -3.25 -7.48
N GLY A 58 5.01 -2.57 -6.48
CA GLY A 58 5.46 -1.29 -5.97
C GLY A 58 4.94 -0.06 -6.72
N GLN A 59 3.75 -0.11 -7.33
CA GLN A 59 3.19 1.06 -8.01
C GLN A 59 2.90 2.22 -7.06
N THR A 60 2.27 1.91 -5.92
CA THR A 60 2.00 2.89 -4.85
C THR A 60 3.31 3.40 -4.25
N THR A 61 4.22 2.49 -3.93
CA THR A 61 5.56 2.83 -3.44
C THR A 61 6.28 3.80 -4.38
N TYR A 62 6.27 3.52 -5.70
CA TYR A 62 6.93 4.36 -6.69
C TYR A 62 6.30 5.76 -6.77
N PHE A 63 4.97 5.82 -6.78
CA PHE A 63 4.23 7.08 -6.83
C PHE A 63 4.55 7.98 -5.62
N LEU A 64 4.46 7.41 -4.41
CA LEU A 64 4.74 8.15 -3.18
C LEU A 64 6.23 8.51 -3.03
N SER A 65 7.13 7.61 -3.44
CA SER A 65 8.57 7.89 -3.43
C SER A 65 8.95 9.02 -4.39
N THR A 66 8.29 9.10 -5.55
CA THR A 66 8.47 10.22 -6.50
C THR A 66 8.01 11.55 -5.89
N HIS A 67 6.89 11.56 -5.16
CA HIS A 67 6.43 12.75 -4.45
C HIS A 67 7.43 13.17 -3.35
N ILE A 68 7.87 12.22 -2.51
CA ILE A 68 8.85 12.46 -1.45
C ILE A 68 10.17 12.99 -2.01
N GLU A 69 10.64 12.47 -3.13
CA GLU A 69 11.89 12.90 -3.78
C GLU A 69 11.76 14.29 -4.43
N SER A 70 10.61 14.57 -5.06
CA SER A 70 10.37 15.86 -5.75
C SER A 70 10.04 17.01 -4.80
N SER A 71 9.67 16.71 -3.57
CA SER A 71 9.42 17.67 -2.49
C SER A 71 10.67 17.79 -1.60
N ASN A 72 10.70 18.77 -0.72
CA ASN A 72 11.76 18.90 0.29
C ASN A 72 11.58 17.96 1.49
N TYR A 73 10.74 16.94 1.37
CA TYR A 73 10.33 16.07 2.46
C TYR A 73 11.51 15.40 3.18
N ILE A 74 12.47 14.84 2.44
CA ILE A 74 13.67 14.20 3.02
C ILE A 74 14.57 15.22 3.72
N PHE A 75 14.65 16.45 3.21
CA PHE A 75 15.42 17.52 3.84
C PHE A 75 14.86 17.88 5.22
N ASN A 76 13.53 17.94 5.34
CA ASN A 76 12.83 18.23 6.60
C ASN A 76 12.82 17.03 7.55
N ASN A 77 12.88 15.80 7.03
CA ASN A 77 12.75 14.53 7.77
C ASN A 77 14.00 13.65 7.58
N LYS A 78 15.16 14.10 8.03
CA LYS A 78 16.48 13.46 7.78
C LYS A 78 16.59 11.98 8.13
N ASN A 79 15.86 11.52 9.14
CA ASN A 79 15.89 10.11 9.60
C ASN A 79 14.72 9.27 9.05
N PHE A 80 13.85 9.87 8.22
CA PHE A 80 12.69 9.21 7.67
C PHE A 80 13.06 7.97 6.86
N LYS A 81 12.29 6.91 7.07
CA LYS A 81 12.32 5.68 6.26
C LYS A 81 10.93 5.34 5.78
N TYR A 82 10.88 4.85 4.55
CA TYR A 82 9.71 4.25 3.95
C TYR A 82 9.89 2.74 3.92
N TYR A 83 9.24 2.03 4.83
CA TYR A 83 9.32 0.58 4.92
C TYR A 83 8.29 -0.06 4.01
N ALA A 84 8.75 -0.86 3.05
CA ALA A 84 7.94 -1.61 2.10
C ALA A 84 7.94 -3.08 2.51
N ILE A 85 6.85 -3.56 3.13
CA ILE A 85 6.77 -4.89 3.75
C ILE A 85 5.85 -5.77 2.90
N ASP A 86 6.38 -6.90 2.43
CA ASP A 86 5.63 -7.86 1.60
C ASP A 86 6.27 -9.25 1.74
N THR A 87 5.54 -10.29 1.43
CA THR A 87 6.09 -11.64 1.25
C THR A 87 6.98 -11.71 -0.01
N PHE A 88 6.79 -10.79 -0.96
CA PHE A 88 7.35 -10.78 -2.31
C PHE A 88 7.13 -12.11 -3.05
N SER A 89 5.98 -12.70 -2.78
CA SER A 89 5.49 -13.90 -3.44
C SER A 89 3.98 -13.77 -3.66
N SER A 90 3.19 -14.66 -3.14
CA SER A 90 1.72 -14.56 -3.14
C SER A 90 1.21 -14.50 -1.70
N PHE A 91 -0.10 -14.65 -1.52
CA PHE A 91 -0.74 -14.80 -0.22
C PHE A 91 -0.16 -16.00 0.56
N VAL A 92 -0.17 -15.89 1.88
CA VAL A 92 0.19 -17.00 2.77
C VAL A 92 -0.88 -18.09 2.71
N GLN A 93 -0.46 -19.37 2.66
CA GLN A 93 -1.40 -20.48 2.46
C GLN A 93 -2.46 -20.58 3.56
N ASP A 94 -2.11 -20.28 4.81
CA ASP A 94 -3.05 -20.30 5.93
C ASP A 94 -4.13 -19.23 5.79
N ASP A 95 -3.79 -18.05 5.26
CA ASP A 95 -4.74 -16.98 5.00
C ASP A 95 -5.70 -17.37 3.86
N ILE A 96 -5.20 -17.99 2.79
CA ILE A 96 -6.01 -18.56 1.72
C ILE A 96 -6.98 -19.63 2.27
N ASN A 97 -6.48 -20.53 3.10
CA ASN A 97 -7.29 -21.58 3.71
C ASN A 97 -8.40 -21.00 4.59
N TYR A 98 -8.12 -19.93 5.31
CA TYR A 98 -9.12 -19.24 6.12
C TYR A 98 -10.21 -18.60 5.25
N GLU A 99 -9.83 -17.88 4.20
CA GLU A 99 -10.80 -17.27 3.26
C GLU A 99 -11.74 -18.33 2.63
N ILE A 100 -11.19 -19.47 2.25
CA ILE A 100 -12.00 -20.58 1.68
C ILE A 100 -12.92 -21.19 2.73
N ASN A 101 -12.34 -21.62 3.88
CA ASN A 101 -13.07 -22.45 4.85
C ASN A 101 -14.01 -21.64 5.75
N LYS A 102 -13.75 -20.36 5.96
CA LYS A 102 -14.51 -19.51 6.89
C LYS A 102 -15.30 -18.40 6.22
N ARG A 103 -14.84 -17.96 5.03
CA ARG A 103 -15.45 -16.83 4.31
C ARG A 103 -16.10 -17.23 2.98
N GLY A 104 -16.03 -18.52 2.60
CA GLY A 104 -16.68 -19.06 1.41
C GLY A 104 -16.06 -18.61 0.08
N LYS A 105 -14.83 -18.12 0.09
CA LYS A 105 -14.10 -17.75 -1.12
C LYS A 105 -13.61 -18.99 -1.87
N THR A 106 -13.27 -18.82 -3.13
CA THR A 106 -12.71 -19.89 -3.98
C THR A 106 -11.24 -19.62 -4.28
N LEU A 107 -10.48 -20.68 -4.56
CA LEU A 107 -9.08 -20.54 -5.02
C LEU A 107 -8.95 -19.67 -6.26
N ARG A 108 -9.96 -19.61 -7.12
CA ARG A 108 -9.95 -18.79 -8.33
C ARG A 108 -9.98 -17.30 -8.02
N GLU A 109 -10.74 -16.89 -7.00
CA GLU A 109 -10.83 -15.50 -6.53
C GLU A 109 -9.54 -15.04 -5.83
N LEU A 110 -8.79 -15.96 -5.23
CA LEU A 110 -7.60 -15.70 -4.42
C LEU A 110 -6.28 -15.91 -5.20
N LYS A 111 -6.31 -15.94 -6.53
CA LYS A 111 -5.11 -16.07 -7.35
C LYS A 111 -4.50 -14.70 -7.65
N GLY A 112 -3.21 -14.53 -7.38
CA GLY A 112 -2.49 -13.31 -7.74
C GLY A 112 -1.06 -13.28 -7.20
N PHE A 113 -0.32 -12.25 -7.61
CA PHE A 113 0.98 -11.81 -7.08
C PHE A 113 2.17 -12.80 -7.19
N ASN A 114 2.00 -14.01 -7.75
CA ASN A 114 3.08 -15.00 -7.93
C ASN A 114 4.25 -14.53 -8.82
N TYR A 115 4.07 -13.42 -9.54
CA TYR A 115 5.10 -12.84 -10.40
C TYR A 115 6.16 -12.06 -9.62
N ASN A 116 5.93 -11.75 -8.32
CA ASN A 116 6.78 -10.86 -7.54
C ASN A 116 8.12 -11.52 -7.17
N SER A 117 9.17 -10.72 -7.00
CA SER A 117 10.50 -11.16 -6.61
C SER A 117 11.17 -10.08 -5.76
N TYR A 118 11.59 -10.45 -4.55
CA TYR A 118 12.25 -9.52 -3.63
C TYR A 118 13.48 -8.85 -4.22
N GLU A 119 14.37 -9.64 -4.87
CA GLU A 119 15.62 -9.10 -5.43
C GLU A 119 15.34 -8.14 -6.59
N LYS A 120 14.36 -8.49 -7.45
CA LYS A 120 13.98 -7.60 -8.55
C LYS A 120 13.30 -6.34 -8.07
N TRP A 121 12.43 -6.46 -7.07
CA TRP A 121 11.78 -5.32 -6.43
C TRP A 121 12.82 -4.38 -5.81
N LYS A 122 13.75 -4.89 -5.03
CA LYS A 122 14.85 -4.14 -4.43
C LYS A 122 15.71 -3.41 -5.48
N GLU A 123 16.01 -4.07 -6.60
CA GLU A 123 16.74 -3.44 -7.72
C GLU A 123 15.96 -2.26 -8.31
N ASN A 124 14.65 -2.42 -8.52
CA ASN A 124 13.80 -1.39 -9.11
C ASN A 124 13.71 -0.13 -8.23
N PHE A 125 13.86 -0.26 -6.92
CA PHE A 125 13.75 0.84 -5.96
C PHE A 125 15.08 1.34 -5.40
N LYS A 126 16.21 0.86 -5.90
CA LYS A 126 17.55 1.21 -5.39
C LYS A 126 17.92 2.69 -5.46
N THR A 127 17.23 3.47 -6.31
CA THR A 127 17.45 4.91 -6.46
C THR A 127 16.81 5.73 -5.32
N PHE A 128 15.86 5.16 -4.59
CA PHE A 128 15.22 5.81 -3.45
C PHE A 128 15.88 5.33 -2.14
N ASP A 129 16.92 6.00 -1.70
CA ASP A 129 17.72 5.59 -0.53
C ASP A 129 16.92 5.49 0.78
N PHE A 130 15.80 6.19 0.88
CA PHE A 130 14.91 6.14 2.03
C PHE A 130 13.96 4.94 2.01
N VAL A 131 13.75 4.27 0.87
CA VAL A 131 12.90 3.08 0.75
C VAL A 131 13.64 1.85 1.27
N LYS A 132 13.03 1.13 2.21
CA LYS A 132 13.59 -0.05 2.88
C LYS A 132 12.67 -1.26 2.68
N PRO A 133 12.92 -2.12 1.69
CA PRO A 133 12.12 -3.33 1.49
C PRO A 133 12.41 -4.36 2.59
N ILE A 134 11.34 -4.96 3.12
CA ILE A 134 11.39 -6.01 4.14
C ILE A 134 10.58 -7.21 3.66
N LYS A 135 11.27 -8.32 3.40
CA LYS A 135 10.60 -9.57 3.05
C LYS A 135 10.11 -10.26 4.32
N SER A 136 8.80 -10.17 4.56
CA SER A 136 8.14 -10.77 5.73
C SER A 136 6.65 -10.97 5.49
N ASP A 137 6.07 -11.95 6.17
CA ASP A 137 4.63 -12.00 6.41
C ASP A 137 4.27 -10.93 7.46
N CYS A 138 3.32 -10.04 7.11
CA CYS A 138 2.86 -8.95 7.95
C CYS A 138 2.21 -9.44 9.26
N SER A 139 1.67 -10.67 9.26
CA SER A 139 1.02 -11.27 10.42
C SER A 139 1.99 -11.61 11.55
N ILE A 140 3.25 -11.87 11.23
CA ILE A 140 4.29 -12.25 12.20
C ILE A 140 5.36 -11.19 12.40
N PHE A 141 5.44 -10.19 11.50
CA PHE A 141 6.43 -9.13 11.58
C PHE A 141 6.38 -8.37 12.91
N ASP A 142 7.54 -8.02 13.43
CA ASP A 142 7.70 -7.20 14.63
C ASP A 142 7.81 -5.72 14.24
N TYR A 143 6.72 -4.99 14.40
CA TYR A 143 6.61 -3.57 14.02
C TYR A 143 7.36 -2.62 14.97
N GLU A 144 7.77 -3.04 16.15
CA GLU A 144 8.60 -2.23 17.06
C GLU A 144 9.95 -1.90 16.42
N ARG A 145 10.46 -2.77 15.55
CA ARG A 145 11.73 -2.59 14.83
C ARG A 145 11.75 -1.41 13.86
N ILE A 146 10.57 -0.91 13.46
CA ILE A 146 10.41 0.17 12.50
C ILE A 146 9.68 1.38 13.08
N ALA A 147 9.32 1.30 14.36
CA ALA A 147 8.67 2.38 15.09
C ALA A 147 9.67 3.54 15.35
N PRO A 148 9.18 4.76 15.59
CA PRO A 148 7.78 5.16 15.53
C PRO A 148 7.26 5.29 14.10
N LEU A 149 5.95 5.08 13.90
CA LEU A 149 5.29 5.23 12.60
C LEU A 149 4.37 6.45 12.61
N LYS A 150 4.44 7.30 11.60
CA LYS A 150 3.52 8.43 11.45
C LYS A 150 2.44 8.19 10.39
N LEU A 151 2.75 7.37 9.40
CA LEU A 151 1.79 6.96 8.37
C LEU A 151 1.95 5.48 8.07
N VAL A 152 0.81 4.80 7.91
CA VAL A 152 0.74 3.38 7.54
C VAL A 152 -0.28 3.22 6.42
N PHE A 153 0.06 2.43 5.41
CA PHE A 153 -0.87 1.96 4.40
C PHE A 153 -0.87 0.43 4.38
N ILE A 154 -2.04 -0.18 4.56
CA ILE A 154 -2.24 -1.63 4.59
C ILE A 154 -3.04 -2.03 3.35
N ASP A 155 -2.42 -2.85 2.48
CA ASP A 155 -2.99 -3.36 1.22
C ASP A 155 -2.62 -4.84 1.08
N VAL A 156 -3.27 -5.68 1.88
CA VAL A 156 -3.02 -7.14 1.97
C VAL A 156 -4.26 -7.98 1.68
N ASP A 157 -5.31 -7.33 1.19
CA ASP A 157 -6.53 -7.90 0.61
C ASP A 157 -7.38 -8.76 1.58
N LEU A 158 -6.76 -9.69 2.32
CA LEU A 158 -7.42 -10.76 3.04
C LEU A 158 -7.72 -10.39 4.51
N TYR A 159 -8.70 -11.08 5.11
CA TYR A 159 -9.15 -10.80 6.47
C TYR A 159 -8.07 -11.00 7.54
N LEU A 160 -7.43 -12.19 7.57
CA LEU A 160 -6.46 -12.49 8.64
C LEU A 160 -5.25 -11.58 8.63
N PRO A 161 -4.54 -11.36 7.50
CA PRO A 161 -3.37 -10.50 7.49
C PRO A 161 -3.75 -9.05 7.82
N THR A 162 -4.88 -8.52 7.33
CA THR A 162 -5.36 -7.18 7.67
C THR A 162 -5.62 -7.05 9.17
N LYS A 163 -6.38 -7.99 9.75
CA LYS A 163 -6.70 -7.98 11.18
C LYS A 163 -5.46 -8.07 12.06
N LYS A 164 -4.52 -8.96 11.73
CA LYS A 164 -3.28 -9.15 12.50
C LYS A 164 -2.35 -7.93 12.36
N ALA A 165 -2.20 -7.38 11.14
CA ALA A 165 -1.40 -6.19 10.91
C ALA A 165 -1.95 -4.99 11.69
N LEU A 166 -3.26 -4.69 11.61
CA LEU A 166 -3.91 -3.61 12.35
C LEU A 166 -3.66 -3.72 13.86
N ASN A 167 -3.89 -4.89 14.45
CA ASN A 167 -3.72 -5.10 15.90
C ASN A 167 -2.28 -4.90 16.36
N LYS A 168 -1.29 -5.32 15.57
CA LYS A 168 0.12 -5.17 15.91
C LYS A 168 0.64 -3.76 15.70
N ILE A 169 0.24 -3.11 14.60
CA ILE A 169 0.84 -1.84 14.19
C ILE A 169 0.25 -0.64 14.91
N TYR A 170 -1.02 -0.73 15.35
CA TYR A 170 -1.74 0.40 15.93
C TYR A 170 -0.98 1.07 17.10
N ASN A 171 -0.34 0.30 17.97
CA ASN A 171 0.41 0.84 19.11
C ASN A 171 1.76 1.46 18.71
N ASN A 172 2.25 1.17 17.51
CA ASN A 172 3.50 1.72 16.98
C ASN A 172 3.30 3.02 16.20
N VAL A 173 2.04 3.43 15.99
CA VAL A 173 1.70 4.70 15.33
C VAL A 173 1.71 5.81 16.37
N VAL A 174 2.37 6.92 16.04
CA VAL A 174 2.43 8.10 16.90
C VAL A 174 1.06 8.76 17.05
N LYS A 175 0.88 9.49 18.13
CA LYS A 175 -0.31 10.35 18.30
C LYS A 175 -0.39 11.37 17.14
N GLY A 176 -1.56 11.48 16.52
CA GLY A 176 -1.79 12.30 15.33
C GLY A 176 -1.43 11.62 14.00
N GLY A 177 -0.77 10.46 14.05
CA GLY A 177 -0.47 9.65 12.86
C GLY A 177 -1.70 8.95 12.28
N TYR A 178 -1.55 8.35 11.10
CA TYR A 178 -2.66 7.74 10.36
C TYR A 178 -2.37 6.31 9.92
N ILE A 179 -3.44 5.51 9.84
CA ILE A 179 -3.44 4.20 9.18
C ILE A 179 -4.52 4.24 8.10
N LEU A 180 -4.14 3.93 6.86
CA LEU A 180 -5.06 3.72 5.75
C LEU A 180 -5.09 2.23 5.42
N ILE A 181 -6.27 1.73 5.06
CA ILE A 181 -6.50 0.32 4.73
C ILE A 181 -7.20 0.26 3.38
N ASP A 182 -6.62 -0.46 2.41
CA ASP A 182 -7.25 -0.69 1.10
C ASP A 182 -8.33 -1.78 1.17
N ASP A 183 -9.12 -1.89 0.11
CA ASP A 183 -10.19 -2.87 -0.11
C ASP A 183 -11.27 -2.89 0.99
N VAL A 184 -11.48 -1.72 1.63
CA VAL A 184 -12.52 -1.54 2.64
C VAL A 184 -13.87 -1.27 1.95
N HIS A 185 -14.42 -2.31 1.35
CA HIS A 185 -15.74 -2.33 0.74
C HIS A 185 -16.36 -3.71 0.83
N ASP A 186 -17.69 -3.78 0.84
CA ASP A 186 -18.46 -5.02 0.90
C ASP A 186 -18.68 -5.65 -0.49
N ASN A 187 -18.97 -6.96 -0.50
CA ASN A 187 -19.43 -7.72 -1.68
C ASN A 187 -18.43 -7.81 -2.85
N ARG A 188 -17.12 -7.80 -2.58
CA ARG A 188 -16.06 -8.04 -3.58
C ARG A 188 -15.16 -9.22 -3.21
N ASN A 189 -14.26 -9.60 -4.12
CA ASN A 189 -13.36 -10.72 -3.92
C ASN A 189 -12.49 -10.55 -2.66
N TYR A 190 -12.06 -9.32 -2.38
CA TYR A 190 -11.17 -8.96 -1.26
C TYR A 190 -11.89 -8.20 -0.13
N ASP A 191 -13.14 -8.55 0.17
CA ASP A 191 -13.92 -7.96 1.26
C ASP A 191 -13.43 -8.35 2.67
N GLY A 192 -12.37 -9.15 2.76
CA GLY A 192 -11.74 -9.53 4.02
C GLY A 192 -11.16 -8.34 4.77
N ALA A 193 -10.53 -7.41 4.06
CA ALA A 193 -10.00 -6.18 4.63
C ALA A 193 -11.12 -5.31 5.22
N PHE A 194 -12.30 -5.23 4.56
CA PHE A 194 -13.46 -4.50 5.08
C PHE A 194 -13.93 -5.05 6.42
N GLN A 195 -14.14 -6.35 6.52
CA GLN A 195 -14.57 -6.98 7.78
C GLN A 195 -13.55 -6.73 8.90
N ALA A 196 -12.26 -6.92 8.62
CA ALA A 196 -11.19 -6.71 9.60
C ALA A 196 -11.14 -5.25 10.09
N TYR A 197 -11.32 -4.28 9.19
CA TYR A 197 -11.36 -2.86 9.53
C TYR A 197 -12.55 -2.49 10.42
N ILE A 198 -13.77 -2.95 10.09
CA ILE A 198 -14.97 -2.67 10.86
C ILE A 198 -14.89 -3.30 12.26
N GLU A 199 -14.44 -4.56 12.36
CA GLU A 199 -14.22 -5.22 13.64
C GLU A 199 -13.19 -4.48 14.49
N PHE A 200 -12.05 -4.08 13.90
CA PHE A 200 -11.02 -3.32 14.59
C PHE A 200 -11.54 -1.98 15.12
N CYS A 201 -12.29 -1.23 14.30
CA CYS A 201 -12.90 0.02 14.75
C CYS A 201 -13.86 -0.21 15.94
N SER A 202 -14.69 -1.23 15.86
CA SER A 202 -15.60 -1.62 16.95
C SER A 202 -14.85 -1.98 18.23
N GLU A 203 -13.82 -2.83 18.14
CA GLU A 203 -12.98 -3.25 19.27
C GLU A 203 -12.26 -2.08 19.96
N LYS A 204 -11.90 -1.04 19.21
CA LYS A 204 -11.22 0.16 19.71
C LYS A 204 -12.16 1.32 20.05
N GLY A 205 -13.47 1.18 19.85
CA GLY A 205 -14.44 2.25 20.04
C GLY A 205 -14.27 3.42 19.05
N LEU A 206 -13.72 3.14 17.85
CA LEU A 206 -13.49 4.12 16.80
C LEU A 206 -14.67 4.17 15.84
N LYS A 207 -14.98 5.37 15.34
CA LYS A 207 -15.93 5.51 14.23
C LYS A 207 -15.24 5.17 12.92
N PRO A 208 -15.76 4.21 12.13
CA PRO A 208 -15.22 3.96 10.78
C PRO A 208 -15.32 5.20 9.89
N LEU A 209 -14.21 5.56 9.27
CA LEU A 209 -14.11 6.67 8.31
C LEU A 209 -13.55 6.14 6.99
N PHE A 210 -13.95 6.77 5.88
CA PHE A 210 -13.62 6.27 4.54
C PHE A 210 -13.03 7.37 3.67
N VAL A 211 -12.17 6.98 2.74
CA VAL A 211 -11.58 7.81 1.68
C VAL A 211 -11.88 7.16 0.33
N GLY A 212 -12.54 7.90 -0.58
CA GLY A 212 -13.03 7.31 -1.82
C GLY A 212 -14.10 6.24 -1.55
N ASN A 213 -14.10 5.19 -2.37
CA ASN A 213 -15.10 4.13 -2.28
C ASN A 213 -14.62 2.87 -1.56
N LYS A 214 -13.29 2.73 -1.34
CA LYS A 214 -12.73 1.46 -0.86
C LYS A 214 -11.57 1.59 0.13
N CYS A 215 -11.32 2.75 0.71
CA CYS A 215 -10.23 2.92 1.68
C CYS A 215 -10.78 3.32 3.05
N GLY A 216 -10.39 2.56 4.07
CA GLY A 216 -10.59 2.93 5.47
C GLY A 216 -9.48 3.86 5.96
N ILE A 217 -9.79 4.73 6.92
CA ILE A 217 -8.79 5.61 7.54
C ILE A 217 -8.99 5.69 9.05
N ILE A 218 -7.91 5.58 9.79
CA ILE A 218 -7.85 5.74 11.25
C ILE A 218 -6.84 6.85 11.57
N LYS A 219 -7.25 7.82 12.37
CA LYS A 219 -6.33 8.76 13.03
C LYS A 219 -6.03 8.29 14.43
N LYS A 220 -4.76 8.22 14.81
CA LYS A 220 -4.33 7.86 16.17
C LYS A 220 -4.49 9.06 17.10
N GLU A 221 -5.32 8.93 18.12
CA GLU A 221 -5.52 9.94 19.16
C GLU A 221 -4.48 9.89 20.28
#